data_b1679327320a91482aa8933b4ba2782b
#
_entry.id   b1679327320a91482aa8933b4ba2782b
#
_cell.length_a   1.000
_cell.length_b   1.000
_cell.length_c   1.000
_cell.angle_alpha   90.00
_cell.angle_beta   90.00
_cell.angle_gamma   90.00
#
_symmetry.space_group_name_H-M   'P 1'
#
loop_
_entity.id
_entity.type
_entity.pdbx_description
1 polymer ?
#
loop_
_entity_poly.entity_id
_entity_poly.type
_entity_poly.pdbx_seq_one_letter_code
_entity_poly.pdbx_strand_id
1 'polypeptide(L)'
;EACRASAMVDEREIDLYRQYGYIPYDLDKSGENWSVSKTLEYAYDDWCIAKFAAALGKGTDADYFARRAENWRNLFDPRTTFFRPRNSKGAFINPFNPKDYTDYFCESNAWQYRWFVPHNVSGLIEAMGGKEAFEQKLDSMFTFASTPDERLPIFSTGMIGQYVHGNEPSHHVAYLYNFTAHPEKASERVGEILCTQYHNTPDGHCGNEDCGQMSSWYVLSALGFYPINPADSRYYI
;
A
#
# COMPACT_ATOMS: atom_id res chain seq x y z
N GLU A 1 -8.84 5.41 -23.95
CA GLU A 1 -9.09 6.88 -23.91
C GLU A 1 -9.70 7.30 -22.58
N ALA A 2 -10.76 6.63 -22.06
CA ALA A 2 -11.40 6.99 -20.79
C ALA A 2 -10.43 7.00 -19.61
N CYS A 3 -9.66 5.92 -19.40
CA CYS A 3 -8.66 5.83 -18.31
C CYS A 3 -7.63 6.98 -18.39
N ARG A 4 -7.15 7.28 -19.63
CA ARG A 4 -6.24 8.41 -19.84
C ARG A 4 -6.89 9.75 -19.48
N ALA A 5 -8.14 9.96 -19.87
CA ALA A 5 -8.88 11.19 -19.56
C ALA A 5 -9.04 11.36 -18.04
N SER A 6 -9.46 10.30 -17.32
CA SER A 6 -9.60 10.33 -15.86
C SER A 6 -8.28 10.62 -15.13
N ALA A 7 -7.16 10.10 -15.62
CA ALA A 7 -5.84 10.32 -15.03
C ALA A 7 -5.23 11.71 -15.37
N MET A 8 -5.97 12.56 -16.09
CA MET A 8 -5.50 13.88 -16.54
C MET A 8 -6.46 15.03 -16.16
N VAL A 9 -7.50 14.75 -15.39
CA VAL A 9 -8.43 15.78 -14.87
C VAL A 9 -7.75 16.67 -13.82
N ASP A 10 -8.34 17.84 -13.57
CA ASP A 10 -7.88 18.76 -12.54
C ASP A 10 -8.75 18.65 -11.26
N GLU A 11 -9.15 17.42 -10.94
CA GLU A 11 -9.96 17.06 -9.77
C GLU A 11 -9.20 16.08 -8.88
N ARG A 12 -9.59 15.97 -7.62
CA ARG A 12 -9.02 15.06 -6.64
C ARG A 12 -7.48 15.16 -6.52
N GLU A 13 -6.96 16.38 -6.63
CA GLU A 13 -5.53 16.72 -6.56
C GLU A 13 -4.67 16.02 -7.65
N ILE A 14 -5.28 15.52 -8.74
CA ILE A 14 -4.55 14.94 -9.88
C ILE A 14 -3.71 16.01 -10.58
N ASP A 15 -4.16 17.26 -10.61
CA ASP A 15 -3.39 18.41 -11.08
C ASP A 15 -2.11 18.60 -10.27
N LEU A 16 -2.19 18.55 -8.94
CA LEU A 16 -1.04 18.64 -8.03
C LEU A 16 -0.11 17.44 -8.22
N TYR A 17 -0.67 16.22 -8.28
CA TYR A 17 0.12 15.01 -8.53
C TYR A 17 0.89 15.07 -9.87
N ARG A 18 0.27 15.60 -10.93
CA ARG A 18 0.92 15.81 -12.23
C ARG A 18 2.02 16.88 -12.18
N GLN A 19 1.78 17.95 -11.42
CA GLN A 19 2.70 19.08 -11.32
C GLN A 19 3.94 18.76 -10.47
N TYR A 20 3.74 18.13 -9.31
CA TYR A 20 4.80 17.90 -8.31
C TYR A 20 5.38 16.48 -8.36
N GLY A 21 4.73 15.53 -9.00
CA GLY A 21 5.04 14.11 -8.91
C GLY A 21 4.63 13.48 -7.56
N TYR A 22 3.84 14.19 -6.76
CA TYR A 22 3.19 13.76 -5.51
C TYR A 22 2.13 14.81 -5.15
N ILE A 23 1.26 14.52 -4.19
CA ILE A 23 0.31 15.49 -3.67
C ILE A 23 0.94 16.18 -2.46
N PRO A 24 1.27 17.50 -2.54
CA PRO A 24 1.78 18.26 -1.40
C PRO A 24 0.71 18.39 -0.32
N TYR A 25 1.02 17.98 0.92
CA TYR A 25 0.06 18.00 2.02
C TYR A 25 -0.45 19.40 2.40
N ASP A 26 0.32 20.45 2.07
CA ASP A 26 -0.01 21.85 2.34
C ASP A 26 -0.85 22.53 1.24
N LEU A 27 -1.15 21.84 0.14
CA LEU A 27 -1.96 22.32 -0.96
C LEU A 27 -3.28 21.56 -1.15
N ASP A 28 -3.52 20.54 -0.35
CA ASP A 28 -4.77 19.78 -0.40
C ASP A 28 -5.96 20.67 -0.06
N LYS A 29 -7.01 20.57 -0.87
CA LYS A 29 -8.25 21.35 -0.76
C LYS A 29 -9.46 20.47 -0.47
N SER A 30 -9.28 19.16 -0.40
CA SER A 30 -10.38 18.19 -0.28
C SER A 30 -11.00 18.15 1.13
N GLY A 31 -10.28 18.63 2.14
CA GLY A 31 -10.67 18.52 3.55
C GLY A 31 -10.33 17.18 4.20
N GLU A 32 -9.93 16.18 3.42
CA GLU A 32 -9.54 14.85 3.89
C GLU A 32 -8.06 14.55 3.72
N ASN A 33 -7.29 15.43 3.25
CA ASN A 33 -5.89 15.42 2.86
C ASN A 33 -5.39 14.12 2.17
N TRP A 34 -5.28 12.99 2.76
CA TRP A 34 -4.80 11.69 2.24
C TRP A 34 -3.67 11.76 1.21
N SER A 35 -2.82 12.76 1.34
CA SER A 35 -1.81 13.10 0.31
C SER A 35 -0.83 11.98 0.02
N VAL A 36 -0.47 11.19 1.04
CA VAL A 36 0.42 10.02 0.86
C VAL A 36 -0.35 8.89 0.19
N SER A 37 -1.50 8.50 0.73
CA SER A 37 -2.32 7.42 0.16
C SER A 37 -2.67 7.67 -1.30
N LYS A 38 -3.24 8.84 -1.62
CA LYS A 38 -3.58 9.23 -3.00
C LYS A 38 -2.35 9.16 -3.93
N THR A 39 -1.19 9.63 -3.48
CA THR A 39 0.03 9.58 -4.30
C THR A 39 0.43 8.14 -4.64
N LEU A 40 0.36 7.22 -3.67
CA LEU A 40 0.70 5.82 -3.87
C LEU A 40 -0.31 5.10 -4.75
N GLU A 41 -1.60 5.32 -4.51
CA GLU A 41 -2.71 4.78 -5.31
C GLU A 41 -2.62 5.25 -6.77
N TYR A 42 -2.42 6.55 -7.00
CA TYR A 42 -2.29 7.09 -8.35
C TYR A 42 -1.04 6.57 -9.08
N ALA A 43 0.04 6.27 -8.36
CA ALA A 43 1.21 5.63 -8.96
C ALA A 43 0.89 4.20 -9.42
N TYR A 44 0.07 3.47 -8.66
CA TYR A 44 -0.41 2.16 -9.07
C TYR A 44 -1.38 2.22 -10.25
N ASP A 45 -2.33 3.16 -10.23
CA ASP A 45 -3.25 3.40 -11.33
C ASP A 45 -2.51 3.74 -12.64
N ASP A 46 -1.50 4.59 -12.54
CA ASP A 46 -0.64 4.94 -13.68
C ASP A 46 0.08 3.72 -14.26
N TRP A 47 0.56 2.81 -13.40
CA TRP A 47 1.13 1.56 -13.87
C TRP A 47 0.10 0.70 -14.62
N CYS A 48 -1.13 0.60 -14.12
CA CYS A 48 -2.21 -0.11 -14.79
C CYS A 48 -2.51 0.50 -16.16
N ILE A 49 -2.59 1.83 -16.25
CA ILE A 49 -2.79 2.54 -17.52
C ILE A 49 -1.62 2.30 -18.48
N ALA A 50 -0.38 2.33 -17.99
CA ALA A 50 0.80 2.07 -18.80
C ALA A 50 0.77 0.66 -19.42
N LYS A 51 0.43 -0.36 -18.62
CA LYS A 51 0.29 -1.75 -19.09
C LYS A 51 -0.80 -1.88 -20.14
N PHE A 52 -1.96 -1.28 -19.89
CA PHE A 52 -3.09 -1.31 -20.82
C PHE A 52 -2.77 -0.56 -22.12
N ALA A 53 -2.11 0.59 -22.05
CA ALA A 53 -1.67 1.36 -23.22
C ALA A 53 -0.66 0.55 -24.06
N ALA A 54 0.31 -0.11 -23.41
CA ALA A 54 1.28 -0.98 -24.09
C ALA A 54 0.59 -2.14 -24.84
N ALA A 55 -0.38 -2.80 -24.19
CA ALA A 55 -1.15 -3.89 -24.81
C ALA A 55 -1.97 -3.43 -26.03
N LEU A 56 -2.36 -2.14 -26.07
CA LEU A 56 -3.05 -1.52 -27.21
C LEU A 56 -2.11 -0.90 -28.24
N GLY A 57 -0.79 -1.06 -28.11
CA GLY A 57 0.21 -0.46 -29.01
C GLY A 57 0.35 1.06 -28.91
N LYS A 58 -0.13 1.68 -27.82
CA LYS A 58 -0.07 3.12 -27.57
C LYS A 58 1.22 3.48 -26.81
N GLY A 59 2.37 3.38 -27.47
CA GLY A 59 3.69 3.51 -26.84
C GLY A 59 3.91 4.82 -26.09
N THR A 60 3.52 5.95 -26.69
CA THR A 60 3.68 7.27 -26.02
C THR A 60 2.93 7.36 -24.70
N ASP A 61 1.69 6.86 -24.65
CA ASP A 61 0.92 6.84 -23.40
C ASP A 61 1.54 5.82 -22.44
N ALA A 62 1.95 4.65 -22.92
CA ALA A 62 2.61 3.63 -22.09
C ALA A 62 3.86 4.20 -21.38
N ASP A 63 4.74 4.87 -22.13
CA ASP A 63 5.96 5.47 -21.58
C ASP A 63 5.67 6.62 -20.61
N TYR A 64 4.66 7.44 -20.90
CA TYR A 64 4.27 8.55 -20.05
C TYR A 64 3.78 8.04 -18.68
N PHE A 65 2.83 7.12 -18.67
CA PHE A 65 2.26 6.59 -17.44
C PHE A 65 3.23 5.66 -16.69
N ALA A 66 4.12 4.94 -17.39
CA ALA A 66 5.18 4.16 -16.74
C ALA A 66 6.15 5.05 -15.94
N ARG A 67 6.48 6.24 -16.43
CA ARG A 67 7.30 7.20 -15.65
C ARG A 67 6.54 7.75 -14.44
N ARG A 68 5.25 8.05 -14.57
CA ARG A 68 4.43 8.52 -13.45
C ARG A 68 4.22 7.45 -12.39
N ALA A 69 4.17 6.18 -12.78
CA ALA A 69 4.09 5.04 -11.86
C ALA A 69 5.26 4.98 -10.85
N GLU A 70 6.38 5.63 -11.13
CA GLU A 70 7.53 5.73 -10.20
C GLU A 70 7.42 6.91 -9.22
N ASN A 71 6.34 7.69 -9.26
CA ASN A 71 6.14 8.86 -8.40
C ASN A 71 6.08 8.54 -6.89
N TRP A 72 5.79 7.29 -6.51
CA TRP A 72 5.89 6.82 -5.13
C TRP A 72 7.27 7.13 -4.51
N ARG A 73 8.34 7.14 -5.30
CA ARG A 73 9.72 7.46 -4.85
C ARG A 73 9.84 8.87 -4.27
N ASN A 74 9.00 9.81 -4.71
CA ASN A 74 9.04 11.19 -4.23
C ASN A 74 8.62 11.34 -2.77
N LEU A 75 7.83 10.40 -2.24
CA LEU A 75 7.41 10.38 -0.84
C LEU A 75 8.24 9.42 0.03
N PHE A 76 9.07 8.57 -0.56
CA PHE A 76 9.90 7.64 0.18
C PHE A 76 11.09 8.37 0.82
N ASP A 77 11.19 8.33 2.17
CA ASP A 77 12.34 8.84 2.88
C ASP A 77 13.32 7.70 3.20
N PRO A 78 14.48 7.62 2.54
CA PRO A 78 15.44 6.52 2.74
C PRO A 78 16.06 6.49 4.14
N ARG A 79 16.00 7.59 4.90
CA ARG A 79 16.52 7.65 6.28
C ARG A 79 15.62 6.94 7.27
N THR A 80 14.30 7.01 7.03
CA THR A 80 13.30 6.36 7.89
C THR A 80 12.76 5.08 7.27
N THR A 81 12.89 4.93 5.95
CA THR A 81 12.31 3.86 5.12
C THR A 81 10.77 3.81 5.19
N PHE A 82 10.15 4.98 5.36
CA PHE A 82 8.70 5.17 5.30
C PHE A 82 8.33 6.16 4.19
N PHE A 83 7.09 6.04 3.71
CA PHE A 83 6.48 7.14 2.97
C PHE A 83 6.09 8.23 3.96
N ARG A 84 6.48 9.47 3.64
CA ARG A 84 6.25 10.62 4.50
C ARG A 84 5.53 11.72 3.73
N PRO A 85 4.58 12.43 4.37
CA PRO A 85 4.00 13.62 3.78
C PRO A 85 5.08 14.65 3.40
N ARG A 86 4.94 15.25 2.21
CA ARG A 86 5.89 16.21 1.67
C ARG A 86 5.15 17.49 1.26
N ASN A 87 5.68 18.64 1.59
CA ASN A 87 5.06 19.93 1.25
C ASN A 87 5.42 20.41 -0.15
N SER A 88 4.77 21.48 -0.62
CA SER A 88 5.00 22.10 -1.93
C SER A 88 6.41 22.64 -2.16
N LYS A 89 7.20 22.83 -1.09
CA LYS A 89 8.61 23.23 -1.13
C LYS A 89 9.56 22.03 -1.16
N GLY A 90 9.04 20.81 -1.17
CA GLY A 90 9.83 19.58 -1.21
C GLY A 90 10.36 19.10 0.14
N ALA A 91 9.94 19.69 1.26
CA ALA A 91 10.35 19.26 2.60
C ALA A 91 9.41 18.20 3.15
N PHE A 92 9.96 17.15 3.75
CA PHE A 92 9.17 16.17 4.52
C PHE A 92 8.65 16.79 5.82
N ILE A 93 7.47 16.33 6.24
CA ILE A 93 6.86 16.76 7.49
C ILE A 93 7.78 16.45 8.68
N ASN A 94 7.81 17.36 9.66
CA ASN A 94 8.55 17.18 10.90
C ASN A 94 7.83 17.92 12.04
N PRO A 95 7.53 17.29 13.22
CA PRO A 95 7.90 15.91 13.58
C PRO A 95 7.14 14.85 12.75
N PHE A 96 7.64 13.60 12.74
CA PHE A 96 7.01 12.46 12.09
C PHE A 96 7.13 11.24 12.99
N ASN A 97 6.00 10.67 13.36
CA ASN A 97 5.91 9.38 14.03
C ASN A 97 5.11 8.42 13.13
N PRO A 98 5.70 7.31 12.66
CA PRO A 98 5.05 6.41 11.70
C PRO A 98 3.84 5.65 12.26
N LYS A 99 3.61 5.68 13.58
CA LYS A 99 2.45 5.08 14.24
C LYS A 99 1.23 6.00 14.29
N ASP A 100 1.43 7.30 14.06
CA ASP A 100 0.33 8.26 14.18
C ASP A 100 -0.66 8.06 13.02
N TYR A 101 -1.93 7.93 13.37
CA TYR A 101 -3.03 8.01 12.43
C TYR A 101 -3.32 9.47 12.14
N THR A 102 -2.97 9.89 10.95
CA THR A 102 -3.07 11.29 10.51
C THR A 102 -3.87 11.38 9.21
N ASP A 103 -4.38 12.57 8.90
CA ASP A 103 -5.14 12.82 7.68
C ASP A 103 -4.33 12.62 6.37
N TYR A 104 -3.03 12.34 6.47
CA TYR A 104 -2.19 12.08 5.31
C TYR A 104 -2.32 10.64 4.76
N PHE A 105 -2.84 9.74 5.60
CA PHE A 105 -3.06 8.33 5.27
C PHE A 105 -4.55 8.00 5.40
N CYS A 106 -5.13 7.48 4.34
CA CYS A 106 -6.52 7.04 4.35
C CYS A 106 -6.67 5.85 5.30
N GLU A 107 -7.45 6.02 6.37
CA GLU A 107 -7.80 4.95 7.35
C GLU A 107 -6.60 4.19 7.95
N SER A 108 -5.41 4.76 7.87
CA SER A 108 -4.16 4.04 8.11
C SER A 108 -3.09 4.92 8.73
N ASN A 109 -1.92 4.36 8.91
CA ASN A 109 -0.71 5.05 9.28
C ASN A 109 0.46 4.69 8.33
N ALA A 110 1.64 5.25 8.58
CA ALA A 110 2.79 5.01 7.71
C ALA A 110 3.30 3.56 7.75
N TRP A 111 3.07 2.80 8.82
CA TRP A 111 3.42 1.39 8.89
C TRP A 111 2.64 0.56 7.89
N GLN A 112 1.34 0.83 7.74
CA GLN A 112 0.44 0.08 6.88
C GLN A 112 0.68 0.42 5.41
N TYR A 113 0.76 1.71 5.06
CA TYR A 113 1.03 2.14 3.68
C TYR A 113 2.48 1.96 3.21
N ARG A 114 3.42 1.64 4.09
CA ARG A 114 4.83 1.41 3.75
C ARG A 114 5.05 0.41 2.61
N TRP A 115 4.13 -0.50 2.44
CA TRP A 115 4.24 -1.64 1.53
C TRP A 115 3.48 -1.42 0.22
N PHE A 116 2.74 -0.32 0.09
CA PHE A 116 1.83 -0.10 -1.02
C PHE A 116 2.56 0.36 -2.30
N VAL A 117 3.39 -0.53 -2.85
CA VAL A 117 3.99 -0.44 -4.19
C VAL A 117 3.86 -1.81 -4.89
N PRO A 118 2.64 -2.32 -5.06
CA PRO A 118 2.43 -3.69 -5.57
C PRO A 118 2.94 -3.87 -7.00
N HIS A 119 3.03 -2.81 -7.77
CA HIS A 119 3.52 -2.80 -9.14
C HIS A 119 5.04 -2.82 -9.26
N ASN A 120 5.79 -2.48 -8.20
CA ASN A 120 7.25 -2.43 -8.24
C ASN A 120 7.88 -2.87 -6.90
N VAL A 121 7.57 -4.08 -6.45
CA VAL A 121 8.12 -4.64 -5.20
C VAL A 121 9.65 -4.69 -5.21
N SER A 122 10.26 -5.01 -6.35
CA SER A 122 11.72 -5.03 -6.47
C SER A 122 12.34 -3.65 -6.26
N GLY A 123 11.72 -2.60 -6.80
CA GLY A 123 12.16 -1.22 -6.58
C GLY A 123 11.98 -0.76 -5.13
N LEU A 124 10.94 -1.24 -4.44
CA LEU A 124 10.73 -0.97 -3.01
C LEU A 124 11.79 -1.67 -2.16
N ILE A 125 12.13 -2.92 -2.46
CA ILE A 125 13.20 -3.68 -1.81
C ILE A 125 14.55 -2.94 -1.94
N GLU A 126 14.86 -2.49 -3.15
CA GLU A 126 16.07 -1.71 -3.42
C GLU A 126 16.10 -0.41 -2.59
N ALA A 127 15.00 0.35 -2.59
CA ALA A 127 14.87 1.60 -1.84
C ALA A 127 15.00 1.39 -0.33
N MET A 128 14.60 0.23 0.20
CA MET A 128 14.72 -0.13 1.61
C MET A 128 16.12 -0.67 2.01
N GLY A 129 17.04 -0.81 1.06
CA GLY A 129 18.40 -1.27 1.33
C GLY A 129 18.67 -2.75 1.05
N GLY A 130 17.80 -3.39 0.24
CA GLY A 130 17.95 -4.78 -0.19
C GLY A 130 17.08 -5.78 0.57
N LYS A 131 17.14 -7.03 0.16
CA LYS A 131 16.25 -8.10 0.63
C LYS A 131 16.30 -8.33 2.15
N GLU A 132 17.49 -8.32 2.74
CA GLU A 132 17.67 -8.54 4.18
C GLU A 132 17.04 -7.41 5.01
N ALA A 133 17.30 -6.15 4.62
CA ALA A 133 16.71 -4.98 5.27
C ALA A 133 15.18 -4.96 5.11
N PHE A 134 14.67 -5.32 3.93
CA PHE A 134 13.24 -5.43 3.66
C PHE A 134 12.59 -6.49 4.54
N GLU A 135 13.18 -7.69 4.65
CA GLU A 135 12.68 -8.77 5.50
C GLU A 135 12.63 -8.37 6.97
N GLN A 136 13.71 -7.76 7.50
CA GLN A 136 13.74 -7.28 8.89
C GLN A 136 12.61 -6.28 9.17
N LYS A 137 12.24 -5.48 8.17
CA LYS A 137 11.13 -4.53 8.31
C LYS A 137 9.76 -5.19 8.22
N LEU A 138 9.61 -6.25 7.43
CA LEU A 138 8.41 -7.09 7.46
C LEU A 138 8.25 -7.77 8.83
N ASP A 139 9.32 -8.37 9.35
CA ASP A 139 9.31 -8.97 10.68
C ASP A 139 8.93 -7.93 11.76
N SER A 140 9.47 -6.72 11.64
CA SER A 140 9.13 -5.62 12.55
C SER A 140 7.67 -5.23 12.48
N MET A 141 7.04 -5.24 11.29
CA MET A 141 5.62 -4.93 11.16
C MET A 141 4.73 -5.89 11.94
N PHE A 142 5.01 -7.19 11.87
CA PHE A 142 4.23 -8.22 12.56
C PHE A 142 4.55 -8.37 14.07
N THR A 143 5.67 -7.81 14.53
CA THR A 143 6.11 -7.94 15.93
C THR A 143 6.06 -6.65 16.74
N PHE A 144 6.02 -5.50 16.09
CA PHE A 144 6.00 -4.19 16.76
C PHE A 144 4.61 -3.87 17.31
N ALA A 145 4.36 -4.25 18.55
CA ALA A 145 3.07 -4.12 19.19
C ALA A 145 2.61 -2.66 19.34
N SER A 146 1.31 -2.45 19.21
CA SER A 146 0.65 -1.24 19.70
C SER A 146 0.58 -1.25 21.22
N THR A 147 0.65 -0.07 21.84
CA THR A 147 0.49 0.01 23.30
C THR A 147 -1.01 -0.05 23.67
N PRO A 148 -1.38 -0.61 24.83
CA PRO A 148 -2.77 -0.73 25.26
C PRO A 148 -3.54 0.60 25.34
N ASP A 149 -2.82 1.72 25.50
CA ASP A 149 -3.40 3.06 25.64
C ASP A 149 -3.56 3.79 24.29
N GLU A 150 -3.12 3.20 23.17
CA GLU A 150 -3.32 3.79 21.85
C GLU A 150 -4.79 3.73 21.46
N ARG A 151 -5.39 4.90 21.22
CA ARG A 151 -6.71 4.98 20.60
C ARG A 151 -6.58 4.66 19.11
N LEU A 152 -6.94 3.44 18.76
CA LEU A 152 -6.95 3.00 17.37
C LEU A 152 -8.24 3.47 16.67
N PRO A 153 -8.16 3.92 15.42
CA PRO A 153 -9.34 4.17 14.60
C PRO A 153 -10.20 2.91 14.43
N ILE A 154 -11.47 3.11 14.13
CA ILE A 154 -12.44 2.02 13.92
C ILE A 154 -12.00 1.01 12.84
N PHE A 155 -11.21 1.45 11.89
CA PHE A 155 -10.71 0.62 10.78
C PHE A 155 -9.53 -0.29 11.20
N SER A 156 -8.91 -0.04 12.36
CA SER A 156 -7.75 -0.81 12.83
C SER A 156 -8.20 -2.08 13.55
N THR A 157 -8.75 -3.01 12.79
CA THR A 157 -9.22 -4.31 13.30
C THR A 157 -8.32 -5.44 12.79
N GLY A 158 -8.27 -6.56 13.52
CA GLY A 158 -7.46 -7.71 13.15
C GLY A 158 -5.95 -7.42 13.17
N MET A 159 -5.48 -6.70 14.20
CA MET A 159 -4.07 -6.31 14.31
C MET A 159 -3.18 -7.48 14.72
N ILE A 160 -2.07 -7.62 13.99
CA ILE A 160 -0.90 -8.44 14.35
C ILE A 160 0.32 -7.51 14.28
N GLY A 161 0.80 -7.03 15.40
CA GLY A 161 1.76 -5.94 15.44
C GLY A 161 1.18 -4.65 14.85
N GLN A 162 1.77 -4.14 13.78
CA GLN A 162 1.26 -3.00 13.00
C GLN A 162 0.52 -3.43 11.71
N TYR A 163 0.47 -4.72 11.42
CA TYR A 163 -0.35 -5.28 10.36
C TYR A 163 -1.82 -5.21 10.75
N VAL A 164 -2.68 -4.76 9.84
CA VAL A 164 -4.12 -4.57 10.06
C VAL A 164 -4.88 -5.36 9.02
N HIS A 165 -5.36 -6.56 9.40
CA HIS A 165 -6.04 -7.44 8.45
C HIS A 165 -7.41 -6.91 8.01
N GLY A 166 -8.09 -6.19 8.86
CA GLY A 166 -9.41 -5.61 8.57
C GLY A 166 -9.41 -4.42 7.61
N ASN A 167 -8.26 -4.08 6.99
CA ASN A 167 -8.17 -3.01 6.00
C ASN A 167 -7.28 -3.44 4.83
N GLU A 168 -7.74 -3.25 3.60
CA GLU A 168 -7.21 -3.79 2.35
C GLU A 168 -5.77 -3.42 2.02
N PRO A 169 -5.23 -2.24 2.36
CA PRO A 169 -3.82 -1.92 2.12
C PRO A 169 -2.84 -2.94 2.72
N SER A 170 -3.29 -3.74 3.69
CA SER A 170 -2.48 -4.79 4.32
C SER A 170 -2.53 -6.16 3.62
N HIS A 171 -3.54 -6.43 2.79
CA HIS A 171 -3.86 -7.79 2.32
C HIS A 171 -2.75 -8.49 1.54
N HIS A 172 -1.90 -7.76 0.82
CA HIS A 172 -0.78 -8.31 0.07
C HIS A 172 0.50 -8.48 0.92
N VAL A 173 0.56 -7.89 2.12
CA VAL A 173 1.82 -7.70 2.87
C VAL A 173 2.43 -9.02 3.33
N ALA A 174 1.63 -9.97 3.82
CA ALA A 174 2.14 -11.29 4.24
C ALA A 174 2.83 -12.03 3.07
N TYR A 175 2.35 -11.84 1.85
CA TYR A 175 2.91 -12.46 0.66
C TYR A 175 4.21 -11.81 0.17
N LEU A 176 4.59 -10.63 0.69
CA LEU A 176 5.85 -9.98 0.33
C LEU A 176 7.08 -10.75 0.79
N TYR A 177 6.95 -11.67 1.76
CA TYR A 177 8.04 -12.59 2.12
C TYR A 177 8.52 -13.45 0.95
N ASN A 178 7.69 -13.70 -0.07
CA ASN A 178 8.09 -14.40 -1.29
C ASN A 178 9.25 -13.73 -2.05
N PHE A 179 9.53 -12.46 -1.76
CA PHE A 179 10.64 -11.69 -2.38
C PHE A 179 11.89 -11.65 -1.49
N THR A 180 11.87 -12.26 -0.32
CA THR A 180 12.97 -12.26 0.65
C THR A 180 13.84 -13.53 0.55
N ALA A 181 14.75 -13.71 1.50
CA ALA A 181 15.55 -14.93 1.60
C ALA A 181 14.77 -16.09 2.26
N HIS A 182 13.66 -15.78 2.97
CA HIS A 182 12.87 -16.73 3.74
C HIS A 182 11.40 -16.72 3.31
N PRO A 183 11.09 -17.20 2.08
CA PRO A 183 9.72 -17.20 1.56
C PRO A 183 8.75 -18.06 2.37
N GLU A 184 9.23 -19.05 3.13
CA GLU A 184 8.43 -19.87 4.06
C GLU A 184 7.69 -19.03 5.10
N LYS A 185 8.20 -17.87 5.48
CA LYS A 185 7.53 -16.93 6.38
C LYS A 185 6.19 -16.42 5.83
N ALA A 186 6.01 -16.40 4.51
CA ALA A 186 4.72 -16.07 3.91
C ALA A 186 3.63 -17.05 4.40
N SER A 187 3.89 -18.36 4.29
CA SER A 187 2.97 -19.39 4.74
C SER A 187 2.73 -19.35 6.25
N GLU A 188 3.76 -19.04 7.05
CA GLU A 188 3.62 -18.89 8.51
C GLU A 188 2.68 -17.72 8.86
N ARG A 189 2.88 -16.54 8.25
CA ARG A 189 2.04 -15.36 8.48
C ARG A 189 0.63 -15.52 7.95
N VAL A 190 0.47 -16.08 6.76
CA VAL A 190 -0.86 -16.40 6.20
C VAL A 190 -1.60 -17.39 7.10
N GLY A 191 -0.92 -18.44 7.58
CA GLY A 191 -1.50 -19.41 8.52
C GLY A 191 -1.92 -18.76 9.85
N GLU A 192 -1.11 -17.86 10.40
CA GLU A 192 -1.44 -17.07 11.60
C GLU A 192 -2.71 -16.24 11.37
N ILE A 193 -2.80 -15.50 10.25
CA ILE A 193 -3.96 -14.68 9.90
C ILE A 193 -5.21 -15.54 9.74
N LEU A 194 -5.14 -16.64 8.98
CA LEU A 194 -6.28 -17.56 8.78
C LEU A 194 -6.81 -18.13 10.10
N CYS A 195 -5.93 -18.45 11.03
CA CYS A 195 -6.31 -19.05 12.31
C CYS A 195 -6.81 -18.05 13.35
N THR A 196 -6.37 -16.77 13.26
CA THR A 196 -6.64 -15.78 14.32
C THR A 196 -7.65 -14.71 13.91
N GLN A 197 -7.86 -14.49 12.60
CA GLN A 197 -8.72 -13.42 12.11
C GLN A 197 -10.03 -13.90 11.49
N TYR A 198 -10.21 -15.22 11.37
CA TYR A 198 -11.41 -15.86 10.82
C TYR A 198 -11.96 -16.94 11.75
N HIS A 199 -13.25 -16.91 11.99
CA HIS A 199 -13.95 -17.85 12.88
C HIS A 199 -15.27 -18.31 12.27
N ASN A 200 -15.72 -19.51 12.64
CA ASN A 200 -17.04 -20.04 12.19
C ASN A 200 -18.18 -19.51 13.07
N THR A 201 -18.41 -18.21 13.06
CA THR A 201 -19.44 -17.48 13.79
C THR A 201 -20.06 -16.42 12.89
N PRO A 202 -21.25 -15.86 13.20
CA PRO A 202 -21.87 -14.79 12.40
C PRO A 202 -21.00 -13.53 12.23
N ASP A 203 -20.12 -13.26 13.20
CA ASP A 203 -19.12 -12.18 13.22
C ASP A 203 -17.72 -12.74 12.92
N GLY A 204 -17.62 -13.70 12.01
CA GLY A 204 -16.50 -14.60 11.85
C GLY A 204 -15.23 -14.02 11.22
N HIS A 205 -15.22 -12.77 10.77
CA HIS A 205 -14.01 -12.09 10.30
C HIS A 205 -13.85 -10.73 10.96
N CYS A 206 -12.61 -10.24 11.05
CA CYS A 206 -12.33 -8.89 11.54
C CYS A 206 -12.66 -7.84 10.45
N GLY A 207 -13.08 -6.64 10.86
CA GLY A 207 -13.36 -5.54 9.94
C GLY A 207 -14.64 -5.72 9.12
N ASN A 208 -14.77 -4.94 8.06
CA ASN A 208 -15.87 -5.00 7.12
C ASN A 208 -15.63 -6.07 6.04
N GLU A 209 -16.70 -6.58 5.44
CA GLU A 209 -16.61 -7.58 4.35
C GLU A 209 -16.08 -6.96 3.04
N ASP A 210 -16.44 -5.70 2.80
CA ASP A 210 -16.02 -4.88 1.65
C ASP A 210 -16.23 -5.55 0.29
N CYS A 211 -17.50 -5.80 0.00
CA CYS A 211 -17.96 -6.36 -1.28
C CYS A 211 -17.31 -7.71 -1.64
N GLY A 212 -16.96 -8.52 -0.64
CA GLY A 212 -16.38 -9.85 -0.84
C GLY A 212 -14.87 -9.91 -0.74
N GLN A 213 -14.18 -8.80 -0.44
CA GLN A 213 -12.73 -8.78 -0.35
C GLN A 213 -12.19 -9.66 0.78
N MET A 214 -12.80 -9.60 1.97
CA MET A 214 -12.38 -10.42 3.11
C MET A 214 -12.61 -11.92 2.87
N SER A 215 -13.76 -12.29 2.34
CA SER A 215 -14.07 -13.68 1.98
C SER A 215 -13.16 -14.17 0.84
N SER A 216 -12.89 -13.35 -0.15
CA SER A 216 -12.01 -13.70 -1.27
C SER A 216 -10.58 -13.92 -0.77
N TRP A 217 -10.08 -13.06 0.13
CA TRP A 217 -8.77 -13.22 0.73
C TRP A 217 -8.68 -14.56 1.47
N TYR A 218 -9.68 -14.87 2.31
CA TYR A 218 -9.73 -16.14 3.03
C TYR A 218 -9.70 -17.34 2.08
N VAL A 219 -10.59 -17.37 1.07
CA VAL A 219 -10.70 -18.50 0.14
C VAL A 219 -9.42 -18.70 -0.66
N LEU A 220 -8.88 -17.64 -1.23
CA LEU A 220 -7.63 -17.72 -2.03
C LEU A 220 -6.44 -18.13 -1.16
N SER A 221 -6.32 -17.55 0.04
CA SER A 221 -5.23 -17.88 0.98
C SER A 221 -5.35 -19.32 1.49
N ALA A 222 -6.56 -19.81 1.77
CA ALA A 222 -6.81 -21.21 2.15
C ALA A 222 -6.50 -22.19 1.01
N LEU A 223 -6.64 -21.75 -0.24
CA LEU A 223 -6.20 -22.51 -1.43
C LEU A 223 -4.68 -22.43 -1.67
N GLY A 224 -3.97 -21.59 -0.92
CA GLY A 224 -2.52 -21.49 -0.94
C GLY A 224 -1.96 -20.48 -1.93
N PHE A 225 -2.72 -19.49 -2.41
CA PHE A 225 -2.20 -18.45 -3.32
C PHE A 225 -2.96 -17.14 -3.20
N TYR A 226 -2.29 -16.02 -3.52
CA TYR A 226 -2.89 -14.68 -3.53
C TYR A 226 -2.20 -13.76 -4.55
N PRO A 227 -2.91 -12.82 -5.21
CA PRO A 227 -2.29 -11.82 -6.07
C PRO A 227 -1.74 -10.67 -5.24
N ILE A 228 -0.42 -10.42 -5.27
CA ILE A 228 0.18 -9.21 -4.68
C ILE A 228 -0.19 -7.97 -5.47
N ASN A 229 -0.22 -8.11 -6.79
CA ASN A 229 -0.66 -7.10 -7.73
C ASN A 229 -1.88 -7.62 -8.51
N PRO A 230 -3.11 -7.20 -8.16
CA PRO A 230 -4.32 -7.74 -8.80
C PRO A 230 -4.43 -7.42 -10.30
N ALA A 231 -3.74 -6.40 -10.80
CA ALA A 231 -3.70 -6.09 -12.24
C ALA A 231 -2.59 -6.85 -13.00
N ASP A 232 -1.83 -7.69 -12.32
CA ASP A 232 -0.88 -8.64 -12.93
C ASP A 232 -1.49 -10.07 -12.87
N SER A 233 -1.27 -10.87 -13.88
CA SER A 233 -1.76 -12.26 -13.94
C SER A 233 -0.97 -13.24 -13.06
N ARG A 234 -0.13 -12.76 -12.15
CA ARG A 234 0.70 -13.57 -11.26
C ARG A 234 0.08 -13.76 -9.90
N TYR A 235 0.13 -15.01 -9.42
CA TYR A 235 -0.22 -15.39 -8.06
C TYR A 235 1.02 -15.89 -7.32
N TYR A 236 1.05 -15.67 -6.02
CA TYR A 236 2.14 -16.08 -5.14
C TYR A 236 1.62 -17.12 -4.14
N ILE A 237 2.47 -18.10 -3.83
CA ILE A 237 2.15 -19.24 -2.95
C ILE A 237 2.81 -19.01 -1.59
#